data_bfcccfa2ba607bd8b536d9bb12c61db2
#
_entry.id   bfcccfa2ba607bd8b536d9bb12c61db2
#
_cell.length_a   1.000
_cell.length_b   1.000
_cell.length_c   1.000
_cell.angle_alpha   90.00
_cell.angle_beta   90.00
_cell.angle_gamma   90.00
#
_symmetry.space_group_name_H-M   'P 1'
#
loop_
_entity.id
_entity.type
_entity.pdbx_description
1 polymer ?
#
loop_
_entity_poly.entity_id
_entity_poly.type
_entity_poly.pdbx_seq_one_letter_code
_entity_poly.pdbx_strand_id
1 'polypeptide(L)'
;MNKETFKQELKKLNIELTPEQETNLEKYYNLLVETNKTTNLTRITNKEEVYLKHFYDSLTITKVITLTNQKIIDIGSGAGFPGLVLKIIYKDLDITLLDSSQKRIDFLNKVIKELNLKKIKTVHQRIEDYKEERFDIVTSRAVAKTNTLLELSCNLAKINGYYIFLKGNIEEELKDSKNAIKKLNLKLIQTEKFNLPIENSTRTIIKIKKLEKTPKNTQEILHK
;
A
#
# COMPACT_ATOMS: atom_id res chain seq x y z
N MET A 1 15.29 12.11 -5.18
CA MET A 1 14.42 12.88 -6.12
C MET A 1 14.08 14.20 -5.47
N ASN A 2 14.50 15.32 -6.05
CA ASN A 2 14.13 16.62 -5.54
C ASN A 2 12.65 16.95 -5.84
N LYS A 3 12.12 18.01 -5.23
CA LYS A 3 10.69 18.36 -5.36
C LYS A 3 10.24 18.65 -6.80
N GLU A 4 11.07 19.30 -7.59
CA GLU A 4 10.73 19.64 -8.97
C GLU A 4 10.63 18.40 -9.84
N THR A 5 11.63 17.52 -9.76
CA THR A 5 11.61 16.23 -10.46
C THR A 5 10.43 15.36 -9.97
N PHE A 6 10.11 15.39 -8.68
CA PHE A 6 8.97 14.67 -8.13
C PHE A 6 7.65 15.12 -8.79
N LYS A 7 7.42 16.42 -8.91
CA LYS A 7 6.24 16.95 -9.62
C LYS A 7 6.20 16.56 -11.09
N GLN A 8 7.35 16.60 -11.78
CA GLN A 8 7.43 16.19 -13.18
C GLN A 8 7.11 14.70 -13.36
N GLU A 9 7.62 13.83 -12.49
CA GLU A 9 7.32 12.40 -12.53
C GLU A 9 5.87 12.09 -12.13
N LEU A 10 5.27 12.86 -11.22
CA LEU A 10 3.85 12.73 -10.89
C LEU A 10 2.92 13.09 -12.05
N LYS A 11 3.28 14.08 -12.87
CA LYS A 11 2.52 14.41 -14.09
C LYS A 11 2.44 13.23 -15.06
N LYS A 12 3.47 12.39 -15.14
CA LYS A 12 3.44 11.16 -15.94
C LYS A 12 2.46 10.12 -15.40
N LEU A 13 2.08 10.24 -14.12
CA LEU A 13 1.04 9.44 -13.48
C LEU A 13 -0.34 10.14 -13.51
N ASN A 14 -0.47 11.27 -14.23
CA ASN A 14 -1.64 12.14 -14.24
C ASN A 14 -2.01 12.69 -12.84
N ILE A 15 -1.00 12.99 -12.03
CA ILE A 15 -1.17 13.57 -10.70
C ILE A 15 -0.56 14.98 -10.69
N GLU A 16 -1.38 15.96 -10.39
CA GLU A 16 -0.97 17.34 -10.13
C GLU A 16 -1.22 17.66 -8.66
N LEU A 17 -0.18 18.14 -7.96
CA LEU A 17 -0.28 18.45 -6.54
C LEU A 17 -0.85 19.85 -6.32
N THR A 18 -1.77 19.95 -5.38
CA THR A 18 -2.16 21.23 -4.81
C THR A 18 -1.11 21.73 -3.82
N PRO A 19 -1.04 23.05 -3.53
CA PRO A 19 -0.14 23.58 -2.49
C PRO A 19 -0.34 22.95 -1.11
N GLU A 20 -1.58 22.57 -0.77
CA GLU A 20 -1.90 21.86 0.48
C GLU A 20 -1.27 20.48 0.51
N GLN A 21 -1.37 19.71 -0.57
CA GLN A 21 -0.77 18.37 -0.68
C GLN A 21 0.75 18.42 -0.59
N GLU A 22 1.38 19.41 -1.23
CA GLU A 22 2.82 19.63 -1.12
C GLU A 22 3.24 19.92 0.33
N THR A 23 2.49 20.79 1.01
CA THR A 23 2.71 21.11 2.42
C THR A 23 2.54 19.88 3.32
N ASN A 24 1.51 19.07 3.06
CA ASN A 24 1.23 17.87 3.82
C ASN A 24 2.31 16.78 3.62
N LEU A 25 2.81 16.59 2.41
CA LEU A 25 3.93 15.67 2.16
C LEU A 25 5.20 16.13 2.88
N GLU A 26 5.48 17.44 2.90
CA GLU A 26 6.63 18.00 3.61
C GLU A 26 6.51 17.81 5.13
N LYS A 27 5.34 18.11 5.69
CA LYS A 27 5.06 17.86 7.13
C LYS A 27 5.20 16.39 7.47
N TYR A 28 4.66 15.50 6.64
CA TYR A 28 4.78 14.05 6.83
C TYR A 28 6.24 13.61 6.81
N TYR A 29 7.04 14.10 5.87
CA TYR A 29 8.48 13.83 5.83
C TYR A 29 9.16 14.24 7.15
N ASN A 30 8.92 15.46 7.63
CA ASN A 30 9.52 15.97 8.86
C ASN A 30 9.11 15.13 10.08
N LEU A 31 7.83 14.76 10.21
CA LEU A 31 7.34 13.87 11.27
C LEU A 31 7.99 12.49 11.21
N LEU A 32 8.15 11.94 9.98
CA LEU A 32 8.81 10.64 9.78
C LEU A 32 10.25 10.67 10.27
N VAL A 33 11.04 11.65 9.82
CA VAL A 33 12.47 11.75 10.18
C VAL A 33 12.64 12.00 11.68
N GLU A 34 11.83 12.89 12.26
CA GLU A 34 11.88 13.18 13.69
C GLU A 34 11.56 11.94 14.53
N THR A 35 10.44 11.27 14.24
CA THR A 35 10.01 10.09 14.99
C THR A 35 10.98 8.91 14.76
N ASN A 36 11.57 8.82 13.57
CA ASN A 36 12.49 7.74 13.23
C ASN A 36 13.77 7.74 14.10
N LYS A 37 14.15 8.88 14.68
CA LYS A 37 15.30 8.97 15.61
C LYS A 37 15.14 8.06 16.83
N THR A 38 13.92 7.77 17.24
CA THR A 38 13.61 6.98 18.43
C THR A 38 12.89 5.67 18.16
N THR A 39 12.26 5.51 16.99
CA THR A 39 11.28 4.43 16.75
C THR A 39 11.67 3.45 15.65
N ASN A 40 12.73 3.72 14.86
CA ASN A 40 13.16 2.86 13.75
C ASN A 40 12.02 2.47 12.78
N LEU A 41 11.27 3.46 12.29
CA LEU A 41 10.15 3.27 11.38
C LEU A 41 10.59 2.85 9.97
N THR A 42 11.70 3.42 9.52
CA THR A 42 12.30 3.17 8.20
C THR A 42 13.82 3.32 8.22
N ARG A 43 14.51 2.66 7.30
CA ARG A 43 15.94 2.87 7.06
C ARG A 43 16.23 4.06 6.16
N ILE A 44 15.22 4.57 5.46
CA ILE A 44 15.33 5.66 4.48
C ILE A 44 14.88 6.96 5.13
N THR A 45 15.81 7.87 5.40
CA THR A 45 15.57 9.18 6.04
C THR A 45 16.04 10.35 5.19
N ASN A 46 16.90 10.10 4.19
CA ASN A 46 17.27 11.14 3.23
C ASN A 46 16.06 11.63 2.47
N LYS A 47 15.90 12.93 2.37
CA LYS A 47 14.70 13.56 1.79
C LYS A 47 14.43 13.11 0.35
N GLU A 48 15.45 13.13 -0.48
CA GLU A 48 15.31 12.77 -1.88
C GLU A 48 14.98 11.29 -2.07
N GLU A 49 15.51 10.42 -1.19
CA GLU A 49 15.17 9.01 -1.19
C GLU A 49 13.74 8.76 -0.68
N VAL A 50 13.27 9.47 0.34
CA VAL A 50 11.88 9.37 0.83
C VAL A 50 10.91 9.79 -0.26
N TYR A 51 11.18 10.91 -0.96
CA TYR A 51 10.34 11.36 -2.07
C TYR A 51 10.29 10.34 -3.22
N LEU A 52 11.40 9.68 -3.53
CA LEU A 52 11.45 8.66 -4.59
C LEU A 52 10.89 7.31 -4.12
N LYS A 53 11.51 6.73 -3.08
CA LYS A 53 11.30 5.32 -2.67
C LYS A 53 10.07 5.13 -1.78
N HIS A 54 9.52 6.21 -1.23
CA HIS A 54 8.32 6.15 -0.41
C HIS A 54 7.15 6.88 -1.06
N PHE A 55 7.25 8.19 -1.34
CA PHE A 55 6.11 8.94 -1.83
C PHE A 55 5.77 8.59 -3.28
N TYR A 56 6.73 8.72 -4.20
CA TYR A 56 6.50 8.38 -5.60
C TYR A 56 6.14 6.90 -5.79
N ASP A 57 6.92 6.00 -5.18
CA ASP A 57 6.69 4.55 -5.25
C ASP A 57 5.27 4.19 -4.80
N SER A 58 4.76 4.80 -3.72
CA SER A 58 3.37 4.61 -3.25
C SER A 58 2.32 5.04 -4.27
N LEU A 59 2.57 6.11 -5.02
CA LEU A 59 1.63 6.67 -6.00
C LEU A 59 1.64 5.89 -7.33
N THR A 60 2.63 5.05 -7.57
CA THR A 60 2.67 4.19 -8.77
C THR A 60 1.50 3.20 -8.87
N ILE A 61 0.77 2.96 -7.78
CA ILE A 61 -0.47 2.16 -7.80
C ILE A 61 -1.46 2.66 -8.86
N THR A 62 -1.42 3.95 -9.19
CA THR A 62 -2.27 4.56 -10.22
C THR A 62 -1.99 4.06 -11.64
N LYS A 63 -0.85 3.38 -11.86
CA LYS A 63 -0.57 2.71 -13.14
C LYS A 63 -1.54 1.57 -13.45
N VAL A 64 -2.18 1.00 -12.44
CA VAL A 64 -3.06 -0.16 -12.58
C VAL A 64 -4.50 0.09 -12.17
N ILE A 65 -4.80 1.21 -11.50
CA ILE A 65 -6.14 1.55 -11.05
C ILE A 65 -6.35 3.06 -10.94
N THR A 66 -7.54 3.52 -11.31
CA THR A 66 -7.98 4.90 -11.03
C THR A 66 -8.53 4.97 -9.61
N LEU A 67 -8.01 5.90 -8.83
CA LEU A 67 -8.44 6.14 -7.45
C LEU A 67 -9.42 7.32 -7.40
N THR A 68 -10.54 7.10 -6.69
CA THR A 68 -11.59 8.11 -6.48
C THR A 68 -12.04 8.15 -5.02
N ASN A 69 -12.94 7.24 -4.62
CA ASN A 69 -13.55 7.19 -3.28
C ASN A 69 -13.60 5.76 -2.71
N GLN A 70 -12.74 4.87 -3.19
CA GLN A 70 -12.71 3.47 -2.76
C GLN A 70 -12.40 3.34 -1.28
N LYS A 71 -12.93 2.26 -0.70
CA LYS A 71 -12.55 1.79 0.62
C LYS A 71 -11.33 0.89 0.51
N ILE A 72 -10.24 1.29 1.14
CA ILE A 72 -8.91 0.65 1.01
C ILE A 72 -8.42 0.18 2.37
N ILE A 73 -7.85 -1.02 2.43
CA ILE A 73 -7.01 -1.43 3.55
C ILE A 73 -5.56 -1.54 3.08
N ASP A 74 -4.66 -0.89 3.83
CA ASP A 74 -3.22 -1.01 3.68
C ASP A 74 -2.70 -1.96 4.77
N ILE A 75 -2.20 -3.13 4.35
CA ILE A 75 -1.79 -4.20 5.23
C ILE A 75 -0.30 -4.09 5.55
N GLY A 76 0.02 -4.06 6.84
CA GLY A 76 1.39 -3.85 7.29
C GLY A 76 1.86 -2.45 6.90
N SER A 77 1.05 -1.45 7.17
CA SER A 77 1.24 -0.07 6.73
C SER A 77 2.61 0.52 7.12
N GLY A 78 3.22 0.00 8.17
CA GLY A 78 4.53 0.45 8.62
C GLY A 78 4.55 1.93 8.98
N ALA A 79 5.40 2.66 8.29
CA ALA A 79 5.43 4.12 8.40
C ALA A 79 4.34 4.82 7.55
N GLY A 80 3.34 4.09 7.01
CA GLY A 80 2.20 4.64 6.28
C GLY A 80 2.30 4.54 4.75
N PHE A 81 3.03 3.56 4.23
CA PHE A 81 3.26 3.40 2.80
C PHE A 81 2.63 2.12 2.26
N PRO A 82 1.66 2.20 1.30
CA PRO A 82 1.28 3.39 0.55
C PRO A 82 0.15 4.24 1.19
N GLY A 83 -0.56 3.76 2.21
CA GLY A 83 -1.85 4.26 2.64
C GLY A 83 -1.91 5.75 2.98
N LEU A 84 -0.98 6.30 3.79
CA LEU A 84 -0.95 7.73 4.13
C LEU A 84 -0.66 8.61 2.92
N VAL A 85 0.24 8.19 2.03
CA VAL A 85 0.54 8.95 0.81
C VAL A 85 -0.70 9.01 -0.09
N LEU A 86 -1.38 7.88 -0.27
CA LEU A 86 -2.63 7.82 -1.04
C LEU A 86 -3.68 8.75 -0.44
N LYS A 87 -3.79 8.79 0.89
CA LYS A 87 -4.76 9.66 1.58
C LYS A 87 -4.47 11.14 1.41
N ILE A 88 -3.20 11.54 1.43
CA ILE A 88 -2.80 12.94 1.21
C ILE A 88 -3.19 13.40 -0.20
N ILE A 89 -3.04 12.53 -1.20
CA ILE A 89 -3.32 12.88 -2.60
C ILE A 89 -4.81 12.69 -2.94
N TYR A 90 -5.45 11.67 -2.44
CA TYR A 90 -6.85 11.31 -2.74
C TYR A 90 -7.71 11.40 -1.48
N LYS A 91 -8.12 12.63 -1.13
CA LYS A 91 -8.86 12.95 0.11
C LYS A 91 -10.18 12.20 0.29
N ASP A 92 -10.80 11.73 -0.81
CA ASP A 92 -12.10 11.06 -0.78
C ASP A 92 -12.01 9.56 -0.51
N LEU A 93 -10.81 8.97 -0.58
CA LEU A 93 -10.58 7.58 -0.18
C LEU A 93 -10.95 7.35 1.30
N ASP A 94 -11.52 6.18 1.59
CA ASP A 94 -11.72 5.68 2.95
C ASP A 94 -10.65 4.65 3.27
N ILE A 95 -9.66 5.00 4.11
CA ILE A 95 -8.47 4.19 4.30
C ILE A 95 -8.39 3.61 5.72
N THR A 96 -8.15 2.30 5.79
CA THR A 96 -7.78 1.60 7.02
C THR A 96 -6.29 1.23 6.94
N LEU A 97 -5.50 1.69 7.90
CA LEU A 97 -4.09 1.36 8.05
C LEU A 97 -3.97 0.26 9.11
N LEU A 98 -3.60 -0.95 8.69
CA LEU A 98 -3.46 -2.11 9.57
C LEU A 98 -1.99 -2.41 9.82
N ASP A 99 -1.57 -2.45 11.07
CA ASP A 99 -0.22 -2.89 11.47
C ASP A 99 -0.26 -3.60 12.83
N SER A 100 0.61 -4.58 13.02
CA SER A 100 0.73 -5.32 14.28
C SER A 100 1.65 -4.66 15.31
N SER A 101 2.28 -3.54 14.98
CA SER A 101 3.19 -2.81 15.84
C SER A 101 2.53 -1.56 16.44
N GLN A 102 2.35 -1.52 17.76
CA GLN A 102 1.79 -0.36 18.45
C GLN A 102 2.58 0.92 18.15
N LYS A 103 3.91 0.86 18.14
CA LYS A 103 4.77 2.02 17.84
C LYS A 103 4.50 2.61 16.45
N ARG A 104 4.21 1.76 15.47
CA ARG A 104 3.84 2.21 14.11
C ARG A 104 2.44 2.83 14.11
N ILE A 105 1.48 2.21 14.79
CA ILE A 105 0.13 2.76 14.97
C ILE A 105 0.17 4.14 15.64
N ASP A 106 0.98 4.32 16.68
CA ASP A 106 1.13 5.60 17.35
C ASP A 106 1.67 6.68 16.40
N PHE A 107 2.67 6.34 15.59
CA PHE A 107 3.19 7.23 14.55
C PHE A 107 2.12 7.58 13.51
N LEU A 108 1.39 6.58 13.00
CA LEU A 108 0.33 6.79 12.01
C LEU A 108 -0.75 7.74 12.55
N ASN A 109 -1.17 7.53 13.80
CA ASN A 109 -2.13 8.40 14.48
C ASN A 109 -1.60 9.83 14.65
N LYS A 110 -0.31 9.99 14.98
CA LYS A 110 0.33 11.31 15.04
C LYS A 110 0.23 12.02 13.70
N VAL A 111 0.59 11.36 12.59
CA VAL A 111 0.53 11.95 11.24
C VAL A 111 -0.91 12.30 10.86
N ILE A 112 -1.88 11.40 11.08
CA ILE A 112 -3.30 11.63 10.79
C ILE A 112 -3.79 12.89 11.51
N LYS A 113 -3.45 13.05 12.79
CA LYS A 113 -3.82 14.21 13.61
C LYS A 113 -3.18 15.50 13.12
N GLU A 114 -1.86 15.49 12.92
CA GLU A 114 -1.07 16.67 12.51
C GLU A 114 -1.45 17.19 11.12
N LEU A 115 -1.85 16.29 10.22
CA LEU A 115 -2.31 16.64 8.87
C LEU A 115 -3.84 16.81 8.79
N ASN A 116 -4.56 16.67 9.91
CA ASN A 116 -6.02 16.74 9.98
C ASN A 116 -6.73 15.86 8.92
N LEU A 117 -6.22 14.67 8.65
CA LEU A 117 -6.77 13.76 7.64
C LEU A 117 -8.12 13.20 8.11
N LYS A 118 -9.08 13.12 7.20
CA LYS A 118 -10.43 12.57 7.43
C LYS A 118 -10.61 11.27 6.65
N LYS A 119 -11.61 10.46 6.99
CA LYS A 119 -11.89 9.16 6.35
C LYS A 119 -10.64 8.26 6.31
N ILE A 120 -9.90 8.23 7.41
CA ILE A 120 -8.74 7.36 7.61
C ILE A 120 -8.69 6.93 9.07
N LYS A 121 -8.41 5.66 9.32
CA LYS A 121 -8.25 5.09 10.65
C LYS A 121 -7.09 4.12 10.70
N THR A 122 -6.56 3.89 11.89
CA THR A 122 -5.56 2.88 12.18
C THR A 122 -6.19 1.69 12.90
N VAL A 123 -5.63 0.51 12.70
CA VAL A 123 -6.01 -0.71 13.40
C VAL A 123 -4.75 -1.42 13.87
N HIS A 124 -4.61 -1.59 15.20
CA HIS A 124 -3.53 -2.36 15.81
C HIS A 124 -3.94 -3.83 15.90
N GLN A 125 -3.60 -4.61 14.87
CA GLN A 125 -4.01 -6.01 14.82
C GLN A 125 -3.14 -6.79 13.83
N ARG A 126 -3.08 -8.12 13.96
CA ARG A 126 -2.55 -8.99 12.91
C ARG A 126 -3.57 -9.15 11.78
N ILE A 127 -3.09 -9.35 10.57
CA ILE A 127 -3.95 -9.46 9.39
C ILE A 127 -4.93 -10.64 9.47
N GLU A 128 -4.47 -11.76 9.98
CA GLU A 128 -5.25 -12.99 10.14
C GLU A 128 -6.41 -12.85 11.12
N ASP A 129 -6.31 -11.92 12.05
CA ASP A 129 -7.31 -11.66 13.10
C ASP A 129 -8.36 -10.63 12.65
N TYR A 130 -8.06 -9.84 11.62
CA TYR A 130 -8.96 -8.77 11.16
C TYR A 130 -10.14 -9.34 10.35
N LYS A 131 -11.37 -9.17 10.85
CA LYS A 131 -12.61 -9.72 10.24
C LYS A 131 -13.76 -8.70 10.10
N GLU A 132 -13.52 -7.47 10.50
CA GLU A 132 -14.60 -6.49 10.72
C GLU A 132 -15.22 -5.98 9.42
N GLU A 133 -14.42 -5.74 8.39
CA GLU A 133 -14.87 -5.06 7.18
C GLU A 133 -14.35 -5.71 5.89
N ARG A 134 -14.94 -5.30 4.76
CA ARG A 134 -14.47 -5.68 3.42
C ARG A 134 -14.19 -4.43 2.61
N PHE A 135 -13.20 -4.51 1.73
CA PHE A 135 -12.61 -3.39 1.04
C PHE A 135 -12.72 -3.53 -0.49
N ASP A 136 -12.79 -2.39 -1.17
CA ASP A 136 -12.72 -2.35 -2.63
C ASP A 136 -11.30 -2.69 -3.11
N ILE A 137 -10.30 -2.25 -2.32
CA ILE A 137 -8.90 -2.50 -2.58
C ILE A 137 -8.20 -2.96 -1.29
N VAL A 138 -7.47 -4.06 -1.39
CA VAL A 138 -6.53 -4.54 -0.39
C VAL A 138 -5.14 -4.29 -0.93
N THR A 139 -4.36 -3.44 -0.29
CA THR A 139 -3.00 -3.11 -0.72
C THR A 139 -1.96 -3.47 0.34
N SER A 140 -0.73 -3.62 -0.10
CA SER A 140 0.42 -3.85 0.77
C SER A 140 1.71 -3.52 0.03
N ARG A 141 2.75 -3.12 0.78
CA ARG A 141 4.09 -2.90 0.27
C ARG A 141 5.14 -3.56 1.16
N ALA A 142 5.95 -4.45 0.56
CA ALA A 142 7.14 -5.06 1.19
C ALA A 142 6.89 -5.81 2.52
N VAL A 143 5.72 -6.45 2.69
CA VAL A 143 5.35 -7.16 3.94
C VAL A 143 5.71 -8.64 3.87
N ALA A 144 5.25 -9.36 2.85
CA ALA A 144 5.46 -10.80 2.69
C ALA A 144 5.39 -11.21 1.21
N LYS A 145 5.63 -12.49 0.90
CA LYS A 145 5.41 -13.03 -0.45
C LYS A 145 3.94 -12.94 -0.84
N THR A 146 3.65 -12.85 -2.14
CA THR A 146 2.30 -12.67 -2.68
C THR A 146 1.34 -13.80 -2.27
N ASN A 147 1.77 -15.06 -2.33
CA ASN A 147 0.95 -16.18 -1.87
C ASN A 147 0.55 -16.02 -0.40
N THR A 148 1.50 -15.74 0.49
CA THR A 148 1.23 -15.53 1.92
C THR A 148 0.28 -14.35 2.15
N LEU A 149 0.48 -13.22 1.46
CA LEU A 149 -0.43 -12.08 1.56
C LEU A 149 -1.85 -12.44 1.13
N LEU A 150 -2.00 -13.19 0.02
CA LEU A 150 -3.30 -13.63 -0.46
C LEU A 150 -3.98 -14.57 0.54
N GLU A 151 -3.23 -15.52 1.12
CA GLU A 151 -3.73 -16.45 2.14
C GLU A 151 -4.27 -15.71 3.38
N LEU A 152 -3.47 -14.79 3.91
CA LEU A 152 -3.83 -14.03 5.12
C LEU A 152 -4.97 -13.02 4.87
N SER A 153 -5.06 -12.46 3.66
CA SER A 153 -5.98 -11.38 3.33
C SER A 153 -7.18 -11.79 2.47
N CYS A 154 -7.31 -13.06 2.09
CA CYS A 154 -8.30 -13.53 1.11
C CYS A 154 -9.76 -13.14 1.44
N ASN A 155 -10.06 -12.91 2.71
CA ASN A 155 -11.37 -12.50 3.18
C ASN A 155 -11.58 -10.98 3.21
N LEU A 156 -10.53 -10.16 2.97
CA LEU A 156 -10.61 -8.72 3.15
C LEU A 156 -11.15 -7.97 1.91
N ALA A 157 -10.96 -8.50 0.72
CA ALA A 157 -11.55 -7.89 -0.47
C ALA A 157 -13.03 -8.23 -0.62
N LYS A 158 -13.85 -7.28 -1.06
CA LYS A 158 -15.21 -7.50 -1.58
C LYS A 158 -15.17 -8.40 -2.82
N ILE A 159 -16.27 -9.05 -3.15
CA ILE A 159 -16.44 -9.65 -4.49
C ILE A 159 -16.33 -8.54 -5.53
N ASN A 160 -15.59 -8.79 -6.61
CA ASN A 160 -15.16 -7.80 -7.59
C ASN A 160 -14.15 -6.76 -7.11
N GLY A 161 -13.73 -6.78 -5.85
CA GLY A 161 -12.62 -5.98 -5.33
C GLY A 161 -11.25 -6.50 -5.79
N TYR A 162 -10.21 -5.75 -5.47
CA TYR A 162 -8.86 -6.01 -5.95
C TYR A 162 -7.86 -6.15 -4.81
N TYR A 163 -6.89 -7.03 -4.99
CA TYR A 163 -5.62 -7.04 -4.28
C TYR A 163 -4.60 -6.35 -5.19
N ILE A 164 -3.96 -5.30 -4.69
CA ILE A 164 -2.95 -4.55 -5.43
C ILE A 164 -1.70 -4.46 -4.57
N PHE A 165 -0.67 -5.24 -4.92
CA PHE A 165 0.55 -5.34 -4.14
C PHE A 165 1.71 -4.66 -4.87
N LEU A 166 2.41 -3.77 -4.14
CA LEU A 166 3.60 -3.08 -4.62
C LEU A 166 4.84 -3.86 -4.19
N LYS A 167 5.59 -4.32 -5.18
CA LYS A 167 6.71 -5.25 -5.01
C LYS A 167 7.99 -4.77 -5.71
N GLY A 168 9.11 -5.38 -5.37
CA GLY A 168 10.34 -5.29 -6.15
C GLY A 168 10.35 -6.24 -7.34
N ASN A 169 11.47 -6.94 -7.57
CA ASN A 169 11.51 -8.03 -8.55
C ASN A 169 10.84 -9.29 -7.96
N ILE A 170 9.89 -9.89 -8.70
CA ILE A 170 9.03 -10.97 -8.22
C ILE A 170 8.84 -12.11 -9.23
N GLU A 171 9.73 -12.28 -10.18
CA GLU A 171 9.54 -13.25 -11.27
C GLU A 171 9.30 -14.68 -10.74
N GLU A 172 10.06 -15.09 -9.72
CA GLU A 172 9.85 -16.38 -9.04
C GLU A 172 8.60 -16.38 -8.16
N GLU A 173 8.41 -15.33 -7.37
CA GLU A 173 7.29 -15.19 -6.44
C GLU A 173 5.93 -15.26 -7.16
N LEU A 174 5.84 -14.71 -8.38
CA LEU A 174 4.61 -14.75 -9.17
C LEU A 174 4.27 -16.16 -9.66
N LYS A 175 5.28 -16.99 -9.97
CA LYS A 175 5.07 -18.40 -10.32
C LYS A 175 4.48 -19.18 -9.14
N ASP A 176 5.04 -18.98 -7.95
CA ASP A 176 4.58 -19.63 -6.71
C ASP A 176 3.15 -19.23 -6.34
N SER A 177 2.76 -17.99 -6.68
CA SER A 177 1.45 -17.46 -6.35
C SER A 177 0.30 -18.00 -7.22
N LYS A 178 0.59 -18.61 -8.38
CA LYS A 178 -0.45 -19.10 -9.31
C LYS A 178 -1.39 -20.11 -8.65
N ASN A 179 -0.86 -21.00 -7.82
CA ASN A 179 -1.67 -22.00 -7.13
C ASN A 179 -2.62 -21.37 -6.10
N ALA A 180 -2.11 -20.43 -5.28
CA ALA A 180 -2.92 -19.68 -4.33
C ALA A 180 -4.03 -18.87 -5.04
N ILE A 181 -3.69 -18.17 -6.13
CA ILE A 181 -4.66 -17.43 -6.94
C ILE A 181 -5.81 -18.32 -7.39
N LYS A 182 -5.51 -19.52 -7.94
CA LYS A 182 -6.52 -20.47 -8.40
C LYS A 182 -7.36 -21.02 -7.24
N LYS A 183 -6.71 -21.48 -6.17
CA LYS A 183 -7.39 -22.09 -5.00
C LYS A 183 -8.30 -21.12 -4.25
N LEU A 184 -7.99 -19.84 -4.30
CA LEU A 184 -8.76 -18.78 -3.63
C LEU A 184 -9.86 -18.15 -4.50
N ASN A 185 -10.15 -18.70 -5.69
CA ASN A 185 -11.09 -18.13 -6.67
C ASN A 185 -10.77 -16.68 -7.04
N LEU A 186 -9.48 -16.41 -7.26
CA LEU A 186 -8.96 -15.12 -7.68
C LEU A 186 -8.56 -15.16 -9.15
N LYS A 187 -8.37 -13.98 -9.74
CA LYS A 187 -7.89 -13.83 -11.12
C LYS A 187 -6.78 -12.78 -11.18
N LEU A 188 -5.62 -13.16 -11.65
CA LEU A 188 -4.56 -12.20 -12.00
C LEU A 188 -5.05 -11.35 -13.19
N ILE A 189 -5.17 -10.06 -13.00
CA ILE A 189 -5.65 -9.11 -14.03
C ILE A 189 -4.49 -8.48 -14.76
N GLN A 190 -3.46 -8.02 -14.01
CA GLN A 190 -2.35 -7.26 -14.57
C GLN A 190 -1.10 -7.44 -13.72
N THR A 191 0.04 -7.45 -14.37
CA THR A 191 1.36 -7.29 -13.75
C THR A 191 2.04 -6.14 -14.46
N GLU A 192 2.29 -5.06 -13.74
CA GLU A 192 2.94 -3.86 -14.25
C GLU A 192 4.38 -3.80 -13.76
N LYS A 193 5.34 -4.02 -14.66
CA LYS A 193 6.78 -3.96 -14.36
C LYS A 193 7.36 -2.66 -14.91
N PHE A 194 8.06 -1.92 -14.07
CA PHE A 194 8.70 -0.66 -14.43
C PHE A 194 9.93 -0.41 -13.56
N ASN A 195 10.71 0.60 -13.92
CA ASN A 195 11.82 1.05 -13.10
C ASN A 195 11.48 2.38 -12.43
N LEU A 196 11.88 2.53 -11.16
CA LEU A 196 11.82 3.84 -10.52
C LEU A 196 12.70 4.84 -11.28
N PRO A 197 12.24 6.07 -11.47
CA PRO A 197 13.06 7.10 -12.10
C PRO A 197 14.33 7.35 -11.27
N ILE A 198 15.40 7.81 -11.95
CA ILE A 198 16.72 8.13 -11.35
C ILE A 198 17.50 6.89 -10.92
N GLU A 199 16.95 6.04 -10.06
CA GLU A 199 17.64 4.89 -9.46
C GLU A 199 17.61 3.63 -10.35
N ASN A 200 16.67 3.55 -11.28
CA ASN A 200 16.42 2.39 -12.14
C ASN A 200 16.15 1.06 -11.40
N SER A 201 15.81 1.11 -10.12
CA SER A 201 15.43 -0.10 -9.41
C SER A 201 14.07 -0.62 -9.89
N THR A 202 14.02 -1.92 -10.19
CA THR A 202 12.81 -2.58 -10.69
C THR A 202 11.70 -2.57 -9.65
N ARG A 203 10.49 -2.25 -10.10
CA ARG A 203 9.23 -2.37 -9.36
C ARG A 203 8.24 -3.18 -10.15
N THR A 204 7.37 -3.86 -9.43
CA THR A 204 6.28 -4.62 -10.00
C THR A 204 5.02 -4.38 -9.19
N ILE A 205 3.93 -4.05 -9.85
CA ILE A 205 2.60 -3.98 -9.23
C ILE A 205 1.80 -5.17 -9.73
N ILE A 206 1.24 -5.93 -8.80
CA ILE A 206 0.36 -7.06 -9.12
C ILE A 206 -1.07 -6.65 -8.82
N LYS A 207 -1.96 -6.78 -9.80
CA LYS A 207 -3.40 -6.56 -9.64
C LYS A 207 -4.15 -7.86 -9.80
N ILE A 208 -4.81 -8.31 -8.73
CA ILE A 208 -5.57 -9.55 -8.67
C ILE A 208 -7.01 -9.20 -8.29
N LYS A 209 -7.97 -9.76 -9.02
CA LYS A 209 -9.42 -9.57 -8.76
C LYS A 209 -9.98 -10.73 -7.95
N LYS A 210 -10.83 -10.43 -6.99
CA LYS A 210 -11.64 -11.42 -6.30
C LYS A 210 -12.92 -11.70 -7.11
N LEU A 211 -13.09 -12.95 -7.53
CA LEU A 211 -14.24 -13.33 -8.38
C LEU A 211 -15.43 -13.76 -7.53
N GLU A 212 -15.19 -14.50 -6.45
CA GLU A 212 -16.21 -15.17 -5.65
C GLU A 212 -15.89 -15.11 -4.17
N LYS A 213 -16.77 -15.66 -3.34
CA LYS A 213 -16.48 -15.87 -1.91
C LYS A 213 -15.28 -16.80 -1.73
N THR A 214 -14.45 -16.46 -0.77
CA THR A 214 -13.33 -17.33 -0.38
C THR A 214 -13.87 -18.71 0.04
N PRO A 215 -13.28 -19.81 -0.42
CA PRO A 215 -13.68 -21.15 -0.01
C PRO A 215 -13.62 -21.33 1.51
N LYS A 216 -14.57 -22.10 2.07
CA LYS A 216 -14.48 -22.56 3.47
C LYS A 216 -13.24 -23.46 3.62
N ASN A 217 -12.56 -23.41 4.76
CA ASN A 217 -11.34 -24.18 5.05
C ASN A 217 -10.13 -23.79 4.19
N THR A 218 -9.99 -22.49 3.88
CA THR A 218 -8.90 -21.97 3.06
C THR A 218 -7.51 -22.39 3.54
N GLN A 219 -7.28 -22.47 4.85
CA GLN A 219 -5.99 -22.94 5.42
C GLN A 219 -5.69 -24.40 5.06
N GLU A 220 -6.68 -25.30 5.12
CA GLU A 220 -6.51 -26.71 4.72
C GLU A 220 -6.31 -26.86 3.20
N ILE A 221 -6.92 -25.97 2.42
CA ILE A 221 -6.83 -25.99 0.95
C ILE A 221 -5.44 -25.54 0.47
N LEU A 222 -4.81 -24.64 1.17
CA LEU A 222 -3.53 -24.04 0.75
C LEU A 222 -2.31 -24.89 1.14
N HIS A 223 -2.44 -25.70 2.18
CA HIS A 223 -1.36 -26.59 2.66
C HIS A 223 -1.42 -28.03 2.08
N LYS A 224 -2.40 -28.33 1.21
CA LYS A 224 -2.47 -29.52 0.36
C LYS A 224 -1.95 -29.20 -1.04
#